data_e70a5178c86eabf01bce0c80c754a9b7
#
_entry.id   e70a5178c86eabf01bce0c80c754a9b7
#
_cell.length_a   1.000
_cell.length_b   1.000
_cell.length_c   1.000
_cell.angle_alpha   90.00
_cell.angle_beta   90.00
_cell.angle_gamma   90.00
#
_symmetry.space_group_name_H-M   'P 1'
#
loop_
_entity.id
_entity.type
_entity.pdbx_description
1 polymer ?
#
loop_
_entity_poly.entity_id
_entity_poly.type
_entity_poly.pdbx_seq_one_letter_code
_entity_poly.pdbx_strand_id
1 'polypeptide(L)'
;MPKAIRIHANGTPDVMRFEDVELAPPGPGQARIRHTAIGINYSDVNVRRGGFYLARPPQFPLGLGNEAAGVVEAVGPGISEIKAGDRVVYAGMRGEFYEDTGAYAEERNVFAERLIKLPPGFSDQQAAAMMVKGFTASLIINRIYKPQPRDMILIHAAASGVGLLLTQWAKHLGARVIGTVGSREKAKIAEQHGCDQTILYREIDFVEVVAKIAPSGVAAVFDGVGKDTFLKSFACIAPFGKAVNYGNASGHVPPIELLHLAPKSLSVCRPGLSSYIRDVATMRTAAAELFDLVQKGALSIAISRTFALSEAAAAHREIEARGNTGSMVLIP
;
A
#
# COMPACT_ATOMS: atom_id res chain seq x y z
N MET A 1 10.04 2.50 29.31
CA MET A 1 10.63 2.44 27.97
C MET A 1 9.49 2.15 27.00
N PRO A 2 9.46 2.79 25.82
CA PRO A 2 8.46 2.47 24.82
C PRO A 2 8.65 1.02 24.30
N LYS A 3 7.55 0.44 23.81
CA LYS A 3 7.55 -0.92 23.27
C LYS A 3 7.47 -0.92 21.74
N ALA A 4 8.03 -1.97 21.15
CA ALA A 4 7.96 -2.19 19.70
C ALA A 4 7.81 -3.68 19.36
N ILE A 5 7.29 -3.94 18.17
CA ILE A 5 7.32 -5.26 17.57
C ILE A 5 8.63 -5.41 16.81
N ARG A 6 9.43 -6.38 17.22
CA ARG A 6 10.68 -6.76 16.53
C ARG A 6 10.71 -8.26 16.24
N ILE A 7 11.52 -8.61 15.26
CA ILE A 7 11.84 -10.02 14.95
C ILE A 7 13.33 -10.25 15.12
N HIS A 8 13.70 -11.42 15.62
CA HIS A 8 15.09 -11.86 15.84
C HIS A 8 15.53 -12.89 14.78
N ALA A 9 14.60 -13.32 13.95
CA ALA A 9 14.81 -14.17 12.77
C ALA A 9 13.61 -14.00 11.83
N ASN A 10 13.79 -14.31 10.55
CA ASN A 10 12.67 -14.40 9.63
C ASN A 10 11.79 -15.61 9.93
N GLY A 11 10.49 -15.55 9.62
CA GLY A 11 9.59 -16.68 9.83
C GLY A 11 8.10 -16.38 9.78
N THR A 12 7.32 -17.22 10.45
CA THR A 12 5.86 -17.07 10.64
C THR A 12 5.53 -15.89 11.57
N PRO A 13 4.26 -15.50 11.73
CA PRO A 13 3.90 -14.43 12.68
C PRO A 13 4.39 -14.65 14.12
N ASP A 14 4.70 -15.87 14.50
CA ASP A 14 5.15 -16.22 15.85
C ASP A 14 6.56 -15.74 16.19
N VAL A 15 7.34 -15.31 15.20
CA VAL A 15 8.67 -14.69 15.45
C VAL A 15 8.58 -13.23 15.92
N MET A 16 7.38 -12.62 15.86
CA MET A 16 7.15 -11.24 16.28
C MET A 16 7.12 -11.14 17.81
N ARG A 17 7.96 -10.27 18.35
CA ARG A 17 8.07 -10.05 19.80
C ARG A 17 7.68 -8.61 20.13
N PHE A 18 6.81 -8.45 21.12
CA PHE A 18 6.45 -7.16 21.69
C PHE A 18 7.36 -6.92 22.89
N GLU A 19 8.36 -6.06 22.74
CA GLU A 19 9.45 -5.89 23.69
C GLU A 19 9.79 -4.43 23.93
N ASP A 20 10.41 -4.14 25.08
CA ASP A 20 10.90 -2.81 25.40
C ASP A 20 12.06 -2.43 24.49
N VAL A 21 12.11 -1.18 24.06
CA VAL A 21 13.17 -0.64 23.22
C VAL A 21 13.77 0.63 23.86
N GLU A 22 15.07 0.71 23.84
CA GLU A 22 15.75 1.93 24.23
C GLU A 22 15.84 2.87 23.03
N LEU A 23 15.41 4.10 23.19
CA LEU A 23 15.47 5.12 22.15
C LEU A 23 16.37 6.26 22.59
N ALA A 24 17.47 6.46 21.87
CA ALA A 24 18.32 7.63 22.03
C ALA A 24 17.53 8.92 21.76
N PRO A 25 17.89 10.07 22.33
CA PRO A 25 17.31 11.35 21.91
C PRO A 25 17.36 11.55 20.40
N PRO A 26 16.38 12.27 19.80
CA PRO A 26 16.41 12.52 18.35
C PRO A 26 17.68 13.28 17.95
N GLY A 27 18.42 12.72 17.00
CA GLY A 27 19.62 13.29 16.45
C GLY A 27 19.34 14.46 15.47
N PRO A 28 20.40 15.04 14.87
CA PRO A 28 20.25 16.11 13.89
C PRO A 28 19.30 15.71 12.74
N GLY A 29 18.31 16.56 12.46
CA GLY A 29 17.30 16.33 11.43
C GLY A 29 16.24 15.26 11.79
N GLN A 30 16.22 14.71 13.01
CA GLN A 30 15.25 13.72 13.46
C GLN A 30 14.24 14.33 14.44
N ALA A 31 13.01 13.83 14.40
CA ALA A 31 11.99 14.11 15.41
C ALA A 31 11.55 12.80 16.08
N ARG A 32 11.26 12.83 17.38
CA ARG A 32 10.60 11.78 18.13
C ARG A 32 9.12 11.85 17.86
N ILE A 33 8.55 10.76 17.39
CA ILE A 33 7.12 10.63 17.15
C ILE A 33 6.57 9.58 18.10
N ARG A 34 5.57 9.97 18.90
CA ARG A 34 4.71 9.04 19.60
C ARG A 34 3.58 8.65 18.64
N HIS A 35 3.55 7.39 18.26
CA HIS A 35 2.55 6.89 17.33
C HIS A 35 1.17 6.83 17.99
N THR A 36 0.13 7.08 17.21
CA THR A 36 -1.29 6.98 17.60
C THR A 36 -2.04 6.00 16.69
N ALA A 37 -1.50 5.73 15.50
CA ALA A 37 -1.99 4.70 14.59
C ALA A 37 -0.86 4.27 13.64
N ILE A 38 -0.82 2.99 13.29
CA ILE A 38 0.22 2.40 12.45
C ILE A 38 -0.47 1.59 11.35
N GLY A 39 -0.11 1.84 10.10
CA GLY A 39 -0.66 1.10 8.96
C GLY A 39 -0.02 -0.26 8.79
N ILE A 40 -0.84 -1.27 8.44
CA ILE A 40 -0.39 -2.62 8.15
C ILE A 40 -0.39 -2.83 6.63
N ASN A 41 0.71 -3.37 6.10
CA ASN A 41 0.87 -3.65 4.68
C ASN A 41 1.34 -5.08 4.43
N TYR A 42 0.99 -5.63 3.25
CA TYR A 42 1.47 -6.97 2.87
C TYR A 42 3.00 -6.99 2.70
N SER A 43 3.60 -5.85 2.43
CA SER A 43 5.06 -5.67 2.42
C SER A 43 5.71 -6.01 3.76
N ASP A 44 5.05 -5.69 4.88
CA ASP A 44 5.57 -5.97 6.22
C ASP A 44 5.61 -7.49 6.47
N VAL A 45 4.63 -8.22 5.92
CA VAL A 45 4.62 -9.69 5.90
C VAL A 45 5.84 -10.23 5.12
N ASN A 46 6.13 -9.65 3.96
CA ASN A 46 7.26 -10.09 3.14
C ASN A 46 8.60 -9.81 3.83
N VAL A 47 8.75 -8.65 4.48
CA VAL A 47 9.95 -8.33 5.28
C VAL A 47 10.10 -9.34 6.43
N ARG A 48 9.04 -9.60 7.17
CA ARG A 48 9.05 -10.57 8.27
C ARG A 48 9.44 -11.98 7.80
N ARG A 49 8.95 -12.40 6.64
CA ARG A 49 9.24 -13.73 6.05
C ARG A 49 10.67 -13.86 5.52
N GLY A 50 11.41 -12.77 5.36
CA GLY A 50 12.71 -12.78 4.70
C GLY A 50 12.58 -12.72 3.18
N GLY A 51 11.61 -11.96 2.69
CA GLY A 51 11.31 -11.86 1.27
C GLY A 51 12.30 -10.96 0.51
N PHE A 52 12.16 -11.00 -0.77
CA PHE A 52 12.99 -10.38 -1.84
C PHE A 52 12.98 -8.84 -1.88
N TYR A 53 12.30 -8.18 -0.95
CA TYR A 53 12.29 -6.71 -0.88
C TYR A 53 13.52 -6.12 -0.20
N LEU A 54 14.32 -6.92 0.48
CA LEU A 54 15.52 -6.44 1.14
C LEU A 54 16.69 -6.53 0.17
N ALA A 55 17.29 -5.40 -0.15
CA ALA A 55 18.50 -5.33 -0.98
C ALA A 55 19.72 -5.96 -0.29
N ARG A 56 19.68 -6.07 1.05
CA ARG A 56 20.72 -6.66 1.88
C ARG A 56 20.08 -7.59 2.92
N PRO A 57 20.83 -8.59 3.41
CA PRO A 57 20.36 -9.40 4.55
C PRO A 57 19.99 -8.49 5.73
N PRO A 58 18.85 -8.73 6.40
CA PRO A 58 18.44 -7.92 7.54
C PRO A 58 19.40 -8.11 8.71
N GLN A 59 19.64 -7.01 9.43
CA GLN A 59 20.27 -7.09 10.75
C GLN A 59 19.19 -7.28 11.80
N PHE A 60 19.38 -8.24 12.69
CA PHE A 60 18.48 -8.51 13.80
C PHE A 60 19.00 -7.90 15.10
N PRO A 61 18.11 -7.46 16.02
CA PRO A 61 16.65 -7.47 15.91
C PRO A 61 16.15 -6.41 14.90
N LEU A 62 15.16 -6.80 14.06
CA LEU A 62 14.59 -5.95 13.02
C LEU A 62 13.18 -5.49 13.44
N GLY A 63 12.94 -4.18 13.42
CA GLY A 63 11.61 -3.60 13.53
C GLY A 63 10.80 -3.80 12.26
N LEU A 64 9.48 -3.86 12.37
CA LEU A 64 8.55 -3.98 11.24
C LEU A 64 7.75 -2.70 11.01
N GLY A 65 7.09 -2.59 9.86
CA GLY A 65 6.20 -1.49 9.51
C GLY A 65 6.89 -0.32 8.82
N ASN A 66 6.15 0.33 7.92
CA ASN A 66 6.67 1.38 7.05
C ASN A 66 5.87 2.68 7.10
N GLU A 67 4.73 2.72 7.79
CA GLU A 67 3.88 3.92 7.89
C GLU A 67 3.25 4.03 9.27
N ALA A 68 3.17 5.25 9.78
CA ALA A 68 2.44 5.57 10.99
C ALA A 68 2.02 7.04 11.02
N ALA A 69 0.97 7.33 11.80
CA ALA A 69 0.59 8.66 12.23
C ALA A 69 0.86 8.82 13.74
N GLY A 70 1.11 10.03 14.16
CA GLY A 70 1.36 10.31 15.56
C GLY A 70 1.58 11.79 15.86
N VAL A 71 2.05 12.05 17.06
CA VAL A 71 2.35 13.38 17.56
C VAL A 71 3.85 13.53 17.77
N VAL A 72 4.39 14.64 17.32
CA VAL A 72 5.79 15.00 17.56
C VAL A 72 5.98 15.29 19.05
N GLU A 73 6.86 14.59 19.73
CA GLU A 73 7.17 14.81 21.13
C GLU A 73 8.42 15.67 21.33
N ALA A 74 9.43 15.45 20.48
CA ALA A 74 10.68 16.20 20.53
C ALA A 74 11.27 16.33 19.13
N VAL A 75 12.06 17.36 18.95
CA VAL A 75 12.83 17.59 17.72
C VAL A 75 14.31 17.68 18.02
N GLY A 76 15.12 17.08 17.16
CA GLY A 76 16.56 17.20 17.20
C GLY A 76 17.06 18.52 16.60
N PRO A 77 18.37 18.77 16.65
CA PRO A 77 18.96 19.99 16.10
C PRO A 77 18.67 20.17 14.59
N GLY A 78 18.53 21.43 14.17
CA GLY A 78 18.40 21.81 12.75
C GLY A 78 16.99 21.67 12.15
N ILE A 79 15.95 21.43 12.98
CA ILE A 79 14.57 21.34 12.53
C ILE A 79 13.81 22.63 12.83
N SER A 80 13.16 23.20 11.83
CA SER A 80 12.31 24.40 11.94
C SER A 80 10.87 24.19 11.46
N GLU A 81 10.65 23.25 10.54
CA GLU A 81 9.33 23.03 9.92
C GLU A 81 8.36 22.23 10.81
N ILE A 82 8.89 21.42 11.73
CA ILE A 82 8.13 20.53 12.62
C ILE A 82 8.44 20.89 14.07
N LYS A 83 7.45 20.87 14.96
CA LYS A 83 7.60 21.15 16.39
C LYS A 83 6.81 20.17 17.25
N ALA A 84 7.16 20.08 18.52
CA ALA A 84 6.40 19.30 19.49
C ALA A 84 4.91 19.72 19.49
N GLY A 85 4.04 18.73 19.55
CA GLY A 85 2.59 18.87 19.44
C GLY A 85 2.05 18.81 18.01
N ASP A 86 2.87 18.90 16.96
CA ASP A 86 2.40 18.73 15.59
C ASP A 86 1.90 17.29 15.36
N ARG A 87 0.71 17.15 14.77
CA ARG A 87 0.21 15.86 14.29
C ARG A 87 0.79 15.60 12.91
N VAL A 88 1.39 14.42 12.75
CA VAL A 88 2.13 14.07 11.54
C VAL A 88 1.84 12.64 11.10
N VAL A 89 2.08 12.37 9.82
CA VAL A 89 2.10 11.03 9.23
C VAL A 89 3.36 10.87 8.40
N TYR A 90 3.82 9.65 8.26
CA TYR A 90 4.93 9.32 7.35
C TYR A 90 4.71 7.94 6.69
N ALA A 91 5.35 7.75 5.53
CA ALA A 91 5.48 6.44 4.88
C ALA A 91 6.86 6.32 4.24
N GLY A 92 7.53 5.22 4.55
CA GLY A 92 8.92 4.99 4.15
C GLY A 92 9.89 5.94 4.85
N MET A 93 11.15 5.63 4.74
CA MET A 93 12.25 6.37 5.35
C MET A 93 13.26 6.79 4.29
N ARG A 94 14.44 7.24 4.69
CA ARG A 94 15.55 7.47 3.76
C ARG A 94 16.04 6.14 3.19
N GLY A 95 16.46 6.14 1.94
CA GLY A 95 16.98 4.95 1.25
C GLY A 95 15.91 4.10 0.59
N GLU A 96 16.14 2.81 0.50
CA GLU A 96 15.17 1.87 -0.02
C GLU A 96 14.02 1.66 0.98
N PHE A 97 12.81 1.51 0.47
CA PHE A 97 11.58 1.52 1.25
C PHE A 97 11.54 0.51 2.41
N TYR A 98 12.27 -0.59 2.28
CA TYR A 98 12.28 -1.67 3.26
C TYR A 98 13.56 -1.77 4.09
N GLU A 99 14.51 -0.88 3.87
CA GLU A 99 15.78 -0.89 4.61
C GLU A 99 15.68 -0.23 5.99
N ASP A 100 14.72 0.68 6.17
CA ASP A 100 14.51 1.41 7.41
C ASP A 100 13.07 1.23 7.88
N THR A 101 12.74 0.00 8.29
CA THR A 101 11.46 -0.38 8.91
C THR A 101 11.47 -0.10 10.42
N GLY A 102 10.33 -0.20 11.09
CA GLY A 102 10.22 -0.05 12.55
C GLY A 102 9.06 0.85 13.00
N ALA A 103 8.07 1.05 12.12
CA ALA A 103 6.87 1.80 12.51
C ALA A 103 5.99 1.05 13.53
N TYR A 104 6.14 -0.29 13.68
CA TYR A 104 5.41 -1.06 14.68
C TYR A 104 6.01 -0.83 16.08
N ALA A 105 5.88 0.39 16.57
CA ALA A 105 6.42 0.87 17.83
C ALA A 105 5.50 1.92 18.45
N GLU A 106 5.56 2.08 19.76
CA GLU A 106 4.87 3.17 20.46
C GLU A 106 5.52 4.52 20.11
N GLU A 107 6.85 4.53 20.00
CA GLU A 107 7.64 5.71 19.66
C GLU A 107 8.76 5.38 18.68
N ARG A 108 9.12 6.38 17.87
CA ARG A 108 10.25 6.26 16.94
C ARG A 108 10.88 7.62 16.64
N ASN A 109 12.19 7.63 16.39
CA ASN A 109 12.86 8.75 15.77
C ASN A 109 12.72 8.65 14.24
N VAL A 110 12.20 9.70 13.61
CA VAL A 110 11.95 9.78 12.17
C VAL A 110 12.62 11.02 11.62
N PHE A 111 13.20 10.96 10.44
CA PHE A 111 13.72 12.16 9.78
C PHE A 111 12.59 13.14 9.48
N ALA A 112 12.74 14.39 9.94
CA ALA A 112 11.71 15.42 9.84
C ALA A 112 11.28 15.70 8.39
N GLU A 113 12.19 15.58 7.44
CA GLU A 113 11.88 15.73 6.00
C GLU A 113 10.87 14.72 5.49
N ARG A 114 10.74 13.55 6.17
CA ARG A 114 9.79 12.49 5.82
C ARG A 114 8.43 12.68 6.48
N LEU A 115 8.31 13.58 7.43
CA LEU A 115 7.09 13.88 8.14
C LEU A 115 6.20 14.81 7.33
N ILE A 116 4.93 14.48 7.29
CA ILE A 116 3.89 15.25 6.62
C ILE A 116 2.88 15.66 7.69
N LYS A 117 2.67 16.97 7.86
CA LYS A 117 1.66 17.48 8.79
C LYS A 117 0.27 17.04 8.36
N LEU A 118 -0.52 16.56 9.31
CA LEU A 118 -1.90 16.17 9.03
C LEU A 118 -2.78 17.43 8.87
N PRO A 119 -3.51 17.52 7.76
CA PRO A 119 -4.52 18.57 7.62
C PRO A 119 -5.65 18.42 8.67
N PRO A 120 -6.34 19.51 9.02
CA PRO A 120 -7.54 19.44 9.85
C PRO A 120 -8.58 18.48 9.25
N GLY A 121 -9.29 17.76 10.11
CA GLY A 121 -10.36 16.85 9.73
C GLY A 121 -9.92 15.40 9.46
N PHE A 122 -8.61 15.11 9.37
CA PHE A 122 -8.12 13.73 9.28
C PHE A 122 -7.96 13.10 10.66
N SER A 123 -8.44 11.85 10.82
CA SER A 123 -8.05 11.03 11.95
C SER A 123 -6.67 10.40 11.71
N ASP A 124 -5.95 10.12 12.80
CA ASP A 124 -4.63 9.48 12.71
C ASP A 124 -4.73 8.09 12.08
N GLN A 125 -5.84 7.37 12.37
CA GLN A 125 -6.10 6.05 11.78
C GLN A 125 -6.28 6.14 10.26
N GLN A 126 -7.05 7.11 9.76
CA GLN A 126 -7.20 7.31 8.32
C GLN A 126 -5.86 7.63 7.66
N ALA A 127 -5.08 8.52 8.28
CA ALA A 127 -3.78 8.90 7.76
C ALA A 127 -2.81 7.70 7.71
N ALA A 128 -2.68 6.94 8.81
CA ALA A 128 -1.84 5.75 8.87
C ALA A 128 -2.30 4.64 7.90
N ALA A 129 -3.62 4.50 7.68
CA ALA A 129 -4.17 3.51 6.76
C ALA A 129 -3.97 3.84 5.28
N MET A 130 -3.63 5.11 4.98
CA MET A 130 -3.68 5.66 3.62
C MET A 130 -2.31 5.76 2.94
N MET A 131 -1.22 6.10 3.67
CA MET A 131 -0.03 6.67 3.02
C MET A 131 0.66 5.70 2.05
N VAL A 132 1.04 4.50 2.47
CA VAL A 132 1.69 3.51 1.60
C VAL A 132 0.77 3.12 0.43
N LYS A 133 -0.48 2.89 0.73
CA LYS A 133 -1.50 2.47 -0.26
C LYS A 133 -1.83 3.59 -1.23
N GLY A 134 -1.99 4.82 -0.71
CA GLY A 134 -2.25 6.01 -1.50
C GLY A 134 -1.07 6.40 -2.39
N PHE A 135 0.15 6.37 -1.87
CA PHE A 135 1.33 6.59 -2.70
C PHE A 135 1.49 5.53 -3.79
N THR A 136 1.13 4.27 -3.50
CA THR A 136 1.11 3.21 -4.52
C THR A 136 0.08 3.51 -5.60
N ALA A 137 -1.14 3.91 -5.22
CA ALA A 137 -2.18 4.31 -6.16
C ALA A 137 -1.78 5.56 -6.96
N SER A 138 -1.23 6.60 -6.30
CA SER A 138 -0.73 7.82 -6.94
C SER A 138 0.38 7.53 -7.96
N LEU A 139 1.35 6.68 -7.61
CA LEU A 139 2.39 6.24 -8.55
C LEU A 139 1.79 5.58 -9.80
N ILE A 140 0.84 4.67 -9.62
CA ILE A 140 0.20 3.95 -10.73
C ILE A 140 -0.57 4.93 -11.61
N ILE A 141 -1.43 5.75 -11.02
CA ILE A 141 -2.34 6.66 -11.74
C ILE A 141 -1.58 7.82 -12.39
N ASN A 142 -0.63 8.43 -11.69
CA ASN A 142 0.01 9.67 -12.15
C ASN A 142 1.29 9.45 -12.98
N ARG A 143 1.96 8.28 -12.83
CA ARG A 143 3.25 8.05 -13.49
C ARG A 143 3.25 6.88 -14.48
N ILE A 144 2.36 5.90 -14.29
CA ILE A 144 2.40 4.68 -15.12
C ILE A 144 1.26 4.66 -16.12
N TYR A 145 0.03 4.79 -15.64
CA TYR A 145 -1.15 4.83 -16.49
C TYR A 145 -2.24 5.70 -15.88
N LYS A 146 -2.46 6.86 -16.48
CA LYS A 146 -3.57 7.76 -16.11
C LYS A 146 -4.82 7.35 -16.87
N PRO A 147 -5.83 6.76 -16.19
CA PRO A 147 -7.09 6.40 -16.82
C PRO A 147 -7.73 7.60 -17.51
N GLN A 148 -8.22 7.39 -18.71
CA GLN A 148 -8.97 8.39 -19.48
C GLN A 148 -10.48 8.16 -19.31
N PRO A 149 -11.33 9.17 -19.52
CA PRO A 149 -12.78 8.98 -19.54
C PRO A 149 -13.18 7.86 -20.51
N ARG A 150 -14.01 6.92 -20.00
CA ARG A 150 -14.49 5.74 -20.71
C ARG A 150 -13.51 4.58 -20.86
N ASP A 151 -12.24 4.71 -20.45
CA ASP A 151 -11.35 3.56 -20.37
C ASP A 151 -12.00 2.45 -19.54
N MET A 152 -11.77 1.20 -19.92
CA MET A 152 -12.07 0.05 -19.08
C MET A 152 -10.79 -0.42 -18.42
N ILE A 153 -10.79 -0.52 -17.10
CA ILE A 153 -9.64 -0.91 -16.28
C ILE A 153 -9.99 -2.18 -15.52
N LEU A 154 -9.13 -3.19 -15.59
CA LEU A 154 -9.24 -4.38 -14.76
C LEU A 154 -8.36 -4.24 -13.51
N ILE A 155 -8.96 -4.38 -12.33
CA ILE A 155 -8.25 -4.29 -11.05
C ILE A 155 -8.37 -5.63 -10.32
N HIS A 156 -7.25 -6.32 -10.13
CA HIS A 156 -7.20 -7.52 -9.31
C HIS A 156 -7.11 -7.18 -7.82
N ALA A 157 -7.78 -7.99 -6.99
CA ALA A 157 -7.99 -7.72 -5.56
C ALA A 157 -8.63 -6.33 -5.31
N ALA A 158 -9.70 -6.02 -6.05
CA ALA A 158 -10.37 -4.71 -6.05
C ALA A 158 -10.87 -4.26 -4.66
N ALA A 159 -11.15 -5.19 -3.73
CA ALA A 159 -11.55 -4.89 -2.35
C ALA A 159 -10.36 -4.77 -1.37
N SER A 160 -9.12 -4.81 -1.83
CA SER A 160 -7.94 -4.56 -0.99
C SER A 160 -7.72 -3.07 -0.76
N GLY A 161 -6.86 -2.69 0.20
CA GLY A 161 -6.59 -1.28 0.48
C GLY A 161 -6.12 -0.47 -0.74
N VAL A 162 -5.17 -0.99 -1.53
CA VAL A 162 -4.74 -0.34 -2.78
C VAL A 162 -5.83 -0.47 -3.85
N GLY A 163 -6.49 -1.65 -3.95
CA GLY A 163 -7.53 -1.90 -4.93
C GLY A 163 -8.71 -0.93 -4.82
N LEU A 164 -9.18 -0.66 -3.60
CA LEU A 164 -10.25 0.32 -3.35
C LEU A 164 -9.85 1.74 -3.75
N LEU A 165 -8.62 2.15 -3.45
CA LEU A 165 -8.13 3.48 -3.84
C LEU A 165 -8.00 3.60 -5.37
N LEU A 166 -7.44 2.60 -6.04
CA LEU A 166 -7.35 2.57 -7.50
C LEU A 166 -8.72 2.60 -8.16
N THR A 167 -9.69 1.83 -7.62
CA THR A 167 -11.07 1.79 -8.11
C THR A 167 -11.71 3.18 -8.03
N GLN A 168 -11.71 3.79 -6.85
CA GLN A 168 -12.29 5.11 -6.63
C GLN A 168 -11.61 6.18 -7.51
N TRP A 169 -10.28 6.14 -7.59
CA TRP A 169 -9.54 7.13 -8.37
C TRP A 169 -9.78 6.97 -9.88
N ALA A 170 -9.78 5.75 -10.40
CA ALA A 170 -10.13 5.48 -11.78
C ALA A 170 -11.56 5.96 -12.12
N LYS A 171 -12.52 5.73 -11.21
CA LYS A 171 -13.90 6.24 -11.33
C LYS A 171 -13.95 7.75 -11.32
N HIS A 172 -13.23 8.41 -10.42
CA HIS A 172 -13.13 9.87 -10.35
C HIS A 172 -12.61 10.47 -11.66
N LEU A 173 -11.72 9.77 -12.36
CA LEU A 173 -11.21 10.16 -13.68
C LEU A 173 -12.14 9.78 -14.85
N GLY A 174 -13.30 9.19 -14.58
CA GLY A 174 -14.32 8.85 -15.59
C GLY A 174 -14.13 7.48 -16.26
N ALA A 175 -13.22 6.63 -15.76
CA ALA A 175 -13.03 5.27 -16.24
C ALA A 175 -14.11 4.32 -15.71
N ARG A 176 -14.29 3.17 -16.38
CA ARG A 176 -15.09 2.03 -15.93
C ARG A 176 -14.16 0.97 -15.33
N VAL A 177 -14.57 0.40 -14.19
CA VAL A 177 -13.73 -0.53 -13.45
C VAL A 177 -14.37 -1.92 -13.39
N ILE A 178 -13.63 -2.92 -13.84
CA ILE A 178 -13.91 -4.34 -13.62
C ILE A 178 -12.99 -4.78 -12.49
N GLY A 179 -13.55 -5.33 -11.41
CA GLY A 179 -12.78 -5.78 -10.24
C GLY A 179 -12.83 -7.29 -10.07
N THR A 180 -11.69 -7.95 -9.82
CA THR A 180 -11.73 -9.34 -9.35
C THR A 180 -11.64 -9.39 -7.84
N VAL A 181 -12.45 -10.25 -7.24
CA VAL A 181 -12.55 -10.42 -5.79
C VAL A 181 -12.69 -11.90 -5.43
N GLY A 182 -12.32 -12.26 -4.19
CA GLY A 182 -12.31 -13.64 -3.74
C GLY A 182 -13.60 -14.14 -3.07
N SER A 183 -14.57 -13.25 -2.79
CA SER A 183 -15.87 -13.60 -2.18
C SER A 183 -16.95 -12.58 -2.52
N ARG A 184 -18.21 -12.95 -2.25
CA ARG A 184 -19.39 -12.08 -2.49
C ARG A 184 -19.41 -10.86 -1.56
N GLU A 185 -18.92 -10.98 -0.33
CA GLU A 185 -18.79 -9.86 0.62
C GLU A 185 -17.81 -8.82 0.07
N LYS A 186 -16.68 -9.30 -0.49
CA LYS A 186 -15.69 -8.43 -1.14
C LYS A 186 -16.22 -7.77 -2.40
N ALA A 187 -17.09 -8.46 -3.15
CA ALA A 187 -17.75 -7.88 -4.31
C ALA A 187 -18.61 -6.66 -3.92
N LYS A 188 -19.45 -6.81 -2.91
CA LYS A 188 -20.27 -5.70 -2.40
C LYS A 188 -19.44 -4.49 -1.99
N ILE A 189 -18.32 -4.72 -1.30
CA ILE A 189 -17.42 -3.63 -0.87
C ILE A 189 -16.77 -2.94 -2.07
N ALA A 190 -16.29 -3.70 -3.07
CA ALA A 190 -15.72 -3.12 -4.28
C ALA A 190 -16.74 -2.29 -5.06
N GLU A 191 -17.98 -2.77 -5.19
CA GLU A 191 -19.09 -2.08 -5.83
C GLU A 191 -19.49 -0.79 -5.11
N GLN A 192 -19.56 -0.81 -3.77
CA GLN A 192 -19.81 0.38 -2.95
C GLN A 192 -18.73 1.47 -3.14
N HIS A 193 -17.53 1.06 -3.54
CA HIS A 193 -16.41 1.98 -3.81
C HIS A 193 -16.23 2.27 -5.31
N GLY A 194 -17.25 2.00 -6.14
CA GLY A 194 -17.28 2.41 -7.53
C GLY A 194 -16.81 1.38 -8.56
N CYS A 195 -16.59 0.12 -8.18
CA CYS A 195 -16.39 -0.94 -9.16
C CYS A 195 -17.70 -1.15 -9.95
N ASP A 196 -17.64 -1.04 -11.28
CA ASP A 196 -18.83 -1.19 -12.13
C ASP A 196 -19.28 -2.64 -12.27
N GLN A 197 -18.33 -3.57 -12.25
CA GLN A 197 -18.58 -5.00 -12.30
C GLN A 197 -17.56 -5.77 -11.48
N THR A 198 -18.00 -6.79 -10.76
CA THR A 198 -17.12 -7.67 -9.98
C THR A 198 -17.13 -9.09 -10.51
N ILE A 199 -15.98 -9.75 -10.45
CA ILE A 199 -15.79 -11.14 -10.89
C ILE A 199 -15.25 -11.95 -9.72
N LEU A 200 -15.99 -13.01 -9.34
CA LEU A 200 -15.56 -13.98 -8.34
C LEU A 200 -14.55 -14.94 -8.95
N TYR A 201 -13.29 -14.53 -9.03
CA TYR A 201 -12.21 -15.21 -9.77
C TYR A 201 -11.89 -16.64 -9.27
N ARG A 202 -12.41 -17.01 -8.10
CA ARG A 202 -12.30 -18.37 -7.57
C ARG A 202 -13.38 -19.32 -8.10
N GLU A 203 -14.49 -18.77 -8.62
CA GLU A 203 -15.64 -19.51 -9.11
C GLU A 203 -15.68 -19.53 -10.64
N ILE A 204 -15.20 -18.46 -11.29
CA ILE A 204 -15.32 -18.26 -12.74
C ILE A 204 -13.98 -17.77 -13.30
N ASP A 205 -13.62 -18.22 -14.50
CA ASP A 205 -12.44 -17.68 -15.20
C ASP A 205 -12.67 -16.22 -15.58
N PHE A 206 -11.91 -15.33 -14.98
CA PHE A 206 -12.04 -13.90 -15.22
C PHE A 206 -11.75 -13.50 -16.67
N VAL A 207 -10.91 -14.26 -17.40
CA VAL A 207 -10.58 -13.96 -18.81
C VAL A 207 -11.83 -14.08 -19.69
N GLU A 208 -12.61 -15.14 -19.51
CA GLU A 208 -13.85 -15.35 -20.26
C GLU A 208 -14.89 -14.27 -19.97
N VAL A 209 -14.99 -13.85 -18.70
CA VAL A 209 -15.93 -12.80 -18.29
C VAL A 209 -15.49 -11.45 -18.86
N VAL A 210 -14.20 -11.10 -18.74
CA VAL A 210 -13.68 -9.83 -19.29
C VAL A 210 -13.85 -9.79 -20.80
N ALA A 211 -13.64 -10.89 -21.53
CA ALA A 211 -13.87 -10.95 -22.98
C ALA A 211 -15.31 -10.62 -23.39
N LYS A 212 -16.31 -10.97 -22.55
CA LYS A 212 -17.73 -10.64 -22.79
C LYS A 212 -18.03 -9.17 -22.47
N ILE A 213 -17.42 -8.61 -21.40
CA ILE A 213 -17.65 -7.24 -20.94
C ILE A 213 -16.89 -6.23 -21.81
N ALA A 214 -15.65 -6.56 -22.18
CA ALA A 214 -14.71 -5.75 -22.94
C ALA A 214 -14.16 -6.54 -24.14
N PRO A 215 -14.95 -6.75 -25.20
CA PRO A 215 -14.51 -7.57 -26.36
C PRO A 215 -13.24 -7.03 -27.05
N SER A 216 -13.02 -5.73 -26.99
CA SER A 216 -11.80 -5.08 -27.52
C SER A 216 -10.62 -5.11 -26.51
N GLY A 217 -10.82 -5.66 -25.33
CA GLY A 217 -9.89 -5.65 -24.22
C GLY A 217 -9.98 -4.39 -23.33
N VAL A 218 -9.33 -4.46 -22.17
CA VAL A 218 -9.21 -3.34 -21.23
C VAL A 218 -7.97 -2.50 -21.52
N ALA A 219 -8.01 -1.21 -21.24
CA ALA A 219 -6.89 -0.30 -21.49
C ALA A 219 -5.70 -0.58 -20.56
N ALA A 220 -5.97 -0.98 -19.32
CA ALA A 220 -4.94 -1.37 -18.38
C ALA A 220 -5.42 -2.41 -17.37
N VAL A 221 -4.47 -3.19 -16.85
CA VAL A 221 -4.67 -4.11 -15.72
C VAL A 221 -3.78 -3.64 -14.57
N PHE A 222 -4.38 -3.49 -13.37
CA PHE A 222 -3.67 -3.22 -12.13
C PHE A 222 -3.75 -4.46 -11.23
N ASP A 223 -2.61 -5.08 -10.96
CA ASP A 223 -2.54 -6.39 -10.32
C ASP A 223 -1.70 -6.38 -9.04
N GLY A 224 -2.37 -6.58 -7.89
CA GLY A 224 -1.75 -6.80 -6.58
C GLY A 224 -1.61 -8.27 -6.20
N VAL A 225 -2.13 -9.20 -7.02
CA VAL A 225 -2.19 -10.65 -6.73
C VAL A 225 -0.92 -11.37 -7.18
N GLY A 226 -0.50 -11.17 -8.42
CA GLY A 226 0.75 -11.68 -8.96
C GLY A 226 0.64 -13.04 -9.65
N LYS A 227 1.21 -14.09 -9.06
CA LYS A 227 1.36 -15.43 -9.68
C LYS A 227 0.09 -15.96 -10.33
N ASP A 228 -1.04 -15.84 -9.64
CA ASP A 228 -2.29 -16.50 -10.06
C ASP A 228 -3.03 -15.74 -11.18
N THR A 229 -2.73 -14.44 -11.37
CA THR A 229 -3.53 -13.56 -12.23
C THR A 229 -2.75 -12.86 -13.33
N PHE A 230 -1.51 -12.46 -13.08
CA PHE A 230 -0.82 -11.47 -13.91
C PHE A 230 -0.63 -11.91 -15.36
N LEU A 231 -0.08 -13.10 -15.60
CA LEU A 231 0.15 -13.57 -16.98
C LEU A 231 -1.16 -13.83 -17.74
N LYS A 232 -2.17 -14.38 -17.05
CA LYS A 232 -3.49 -14.60 -17.64
C LYS A 232 -4.15 -13.30 -18.08
N SER A 233 -3.85 -12.20 -17.38
CA SER A 233 -4.42 -10.88 -17.65
C SER A 233 -4.00 -10.30 -19.01
N PHE A 234 -2.89 -10.77 -19.63
CA PHE A 234 -2.49 -10.32 -20.96
C PHE A 234 -3.56 -10.62 -22.02
N ALA A 235 -4.32 -11.70 -21.85
CA ALA A 235 -5.45 -12.02 -22.72
C ALA A 235 -6.56 -10.95 -22.65
N CYS A 236 -6.72 -10.31 -21.49
CA CYS A 236 -7.77 -9.30 -21.25
C CYS A 236 -7.43 -7.90 -21.79
N ILE A 237 -6.15 -7.62 -22.11
CA ILE A 237 -5.69 -6.27 -22.44
C ILE A 237 -5.87 -5.98 -23.94
N ALA A 238 -6.32 -4.76 -24.25
CA ALA A 238 -6.41 -4.25 -25.61
C ALA A 238 -5.00 -4.05 -26.24
N PRO A 239 -4.87 -3.98 -27.59
CA PRO A 239 -3.62 -3.59 -28.22
C PRO A 239 -3.08 -2.25 -27.62
N PHE A 240 -1.75 -2.19 -27.42
CA PHE A 240 -1.03 -1.06 -26.80
C PHE A 240 -1.36 -0.80 -25.32
N GLY A 241 -2.16 -1.68 -24.68
CA GLY A 241 -2.53 -1.52 -23.28
C GLY A 241 -1.41 -1.87 -22.30
N LYS A 242 -1.66 -1.65 -21.01
CA LYS A 242 -0.67 -1.81 -19.94
C LYS A 242 -1.04 -2.87 -18.90
N ALA A 243 -0.05 -3.66 -18.52
CA ALA A 243 -0.09 -4.56 -17.37
C ALA A 243 0.79 -4.02 -16.26
N VAL A 244 0.20 -3.67 -15.12
CA VAL A 244 0.91 -3.11 -13.96
C VAL A 244 0.81 -4.08 -12.79
N ASN A 245 1.93 -4.74 -12.44
CA ASN A 245 1.99 -5.61 -11.28
C ASN A 245 2.58 -4.83 -10.08
N TYR A 246 1.74 -4.48 -9.08
CA TYR A 246 2.19 -3.76 -7.88
C TYR A 246 2.29 -4.63 -6.63
N GLY A 247 1.86 -5.90 -6.70
CA GLY A 247 1.88 -6.82 -5.57
C GLY A 247 2.09 -8.27 -5.96
N ASN A 248 2.34 -9.13 -4.97
CA ASN A 248 2.56 -10.56 -5.12
C ASN A 248 1.86 -11.35 -4.02
N ALA A 249 0.58 -11.03 -3.75
CA ALA A 249 -0.17 -11.67 -2.67
C ALA A 249 -0.33 -13.19 -2.87
N SER A 250 -0.31 -13.69 -4.12
CA SER A 250 -0.33 -15.13 -4.43
C SER A 250 1.05 -15.74 -4.69
N GLY A 251 2.10 -14.92 -4.66
CA GLY A 251 3.46 -15.32 -4.98
C GLY A 251 4.03 -14.53 -6.15
N HIS A 252 5.29 -14.83 -6.47
CA HIS A 252 6.01 -14.16 -7.56
C HIS A 252 5.40 -14.46 -8.91
N VAL A 253 5.34 -13.42 -9.76
CA VAL A 253 5.05 -13.59 -11.18
C VAL A 253 6.19 -14.40 -11.81
N PRO A 254 5.90 -15.46 -12.57
CA PRO A 254 6.93 -16.18 -13.33
C PRO A 254 7.66 -15.27 -14.32
N PRO A 255 8.84 -15.64 -14.79
CA PRO A 255 9.54 -14.93 -15.87
C PRO A 255 8.63 -14.70 -17.08
N ILE A 256 8.73 -13.53 -17.68
CA ILE A 256 7.94 -13.15 -18.87
C ILE A 256 8.85 -13.17 -20.09
N GLU A 257 8.49 -13.97 -21.09
CA GLU A 257 9.11 -13.90 -22.39
C GLU A 257 8.58 -12.67 -23.14
N LEU A 258 9.45 -11.82 -23.64
CA LEU A 258 9.06 -10.59 -24.35
C LEU A 258 8.16 -10.85 -25.56
N LEU A 259 8.31 -12.00 -26.22
CA LEU A 259 7.45 -12.38 -27.33
C LEU A 259 5.98 -12.52 -26.96
N HIS A 260 5.64 -12.80 -25.70
CA HIS A 260 4.25 -12.82 -25.25
C HIS A 260 3.58 -11.44 -25.29
N LEU A 261 4.34 -10.36 -25.34
CA LEU A 261 3.83 -8.99 -25.41
C LEU A 261 3.59 -8.52 -26.86
N ALA A 262 4.30 -9.12 -27.82
CA ALA A 262 4.33 -8.68 -29.21
C ALA A 262 2.98 -8.70 -29.93
N PRO A 263 2.10 -9.72 -29.77
CA PRO A 263 0.84 -9.79 -30.54
C PRO A 263 -0.09 -8.60 -30.32
N LYS A 264 0.01 -7.95 -29.15
CA LYS A 264 -0.80 -6.76 -28.79
C LYS A 264 0.06 -5.53 -28.46
N SER A 265 1.38 -5.59 -28.65
CA SER A 265 2.33 -4.51 -28.30
C SER A 265 2.14 -4.03 -26.86
N LEU A 266 2.01 -4.95 -25.92
CA LEU A 266 1.73 -4.63 -24.52
C LEU A 266 2.92 -3.98 -23.82
N SER A 267 2.65 -3.10 -22.88
CA SER A 267 3.62 -2.57 -21.93
C SER A 267 3.43 -3.24 -20.57
N VAL A 268 4.53 -3.66 -19.94
CA VAL A 268 4.54 -4.25 -18.60
C VAL A 268 5.34 -3.34 -17.66
N CYS A 269 4.79 -3.10 -16.47
CA CYS A 269 5.44 -2.30 -15.46
C CYS A 269 5.36 -2.96 -14.08
N ARG A 270 6.50 -2.94 -13.34
CA ARG A 270 6.56 -3.24 -11.92
C ARG A 270 6.97 -1.96 -11.18
N PRO A 271 6.00 -1.23 -10.57
CA PRO A 271 6.30 0.02 -9.86
C PRO A 271 7.13 -0.22 -8.60
N GLY A 272 8.10 0.64 -8.37
CA GLY A 272 8.88 0.72 -7.14
C GLY A 272 8.49 1.96 -6.33
N LEU A 273 7.85 1.77 -5.19
CA LEU A 273 7.39 2.89 -4.37
C LEU A 273 8.56 3.73 -3.85
N SER A 274 9.69 3.08 -3.48
CA SER A 274 10.91 3.78 -3.03
C SER A 274 11.38 4.83 -4.03
N SER A 275 11.39 4.48 -5.32
CA SER A 275 11.83 5.40 -6.37
C SER A 275 10.90 6.60 -6.51
N TYR A 276 9.59 6.41 -6.29
CA TYR A 276 8.59 7.46 -6.42
C TYR A 276 8.64 8.48 -5.28
N ILE A 277 8.72 8.00 -4.04
CA ILE A 277 8.70 8.86 -2.85
C ILE A 277 10.10 9.22 -2.32
N ARG A 278 11.17 8.85 -3.02
CA ARG A 278 12.54 9.18 -2.63
C ARG A 278 12.75 10.69 -2.56
N ASP A 279 12.34 11.39 -3.59
CA ASP A 279 12.33 12.85 -3.60
C ASP A 279 11.23 13.39 -2.69
N VAL A 280 11.64 14.25 -1.74
CA VAL A 280 10.74 14.81 -0.71
C VAL A 280 9.66 15.70 -1.32
N ALA A 281 9.99 16.46 -2.36
CA ALA A 281 9.02 17.34 -3.03
C ALA A 281 7.93 16.52 -3.74
N THR A 282 8.32 15.45 -4.44
CA THR A 282 7.39 14.51 -5.07
C THR A 282 6.51 13.82 -4.03
N MET A 283 7.08 13.37 -2.91
CA MET A 283 6.35 12.75 -1.80
C MET A 283 5.31 13.72 -1.21
N ARG A 284 5.71 14.96 -0.92
CA ARG A 284 4.80 16.00 -0.36
C ARG A 284 3.68 16.36 -1.34
N THR A 285 3.98 16.47 -2.64
CA THR A 285 2.98 16.71 -3.69
C THR A 285 1.96 15.59 -3.77
N ALA A 286 2.43 14.33 -3.78
CA ALA A 286 1.54 13.17 -3.79
C ALA A 286 0.68 13.08 -2.53
N ALA A 287 1.23 13.41 -1.36
CA ALA A 287 0.46 13.46 -0.11
C ALA A 287 -0.60 14.55 -0.14
N ALA A 288 -0.27 15.75 -0.62
CA ALA A 288 -1.22 16.86 -0.74
C ALA A 288 -2.39 16.50 -1.68
N GLU A 289 -2.10 15.85 -2.82
CA GLU A 289 -3.13 15.36 -3.75
C GLU A 289 -4.04 14.31 -3.08
N LEU A 290 -3.47 13.36 -2.33
CA LEU A 290 -4.23 12.35 -1.62
C LEU A 290 -5.16 12.98 -0.57
N PHE A 291 -4.67 13.92 0.21
CA PHE A 291 -5.48 14.64 1.19
C PHE A 291 -6.61 15.42 0.51
N ASP A 292 -6.33 16.13 -0.58
CA ASP A 292 -7.33 16.88 -1.34
C ASP A 292 -8.44 15.96 -1.90
N LEU A 293 -8.07 14.81 -2.49
CA LEU A 293 -9.03 13.84 -3.01
C LEU A 293 -9.92 13.24 -1.89
N VAL A 294 -9.36 12.99 -0.72
CA VAL A 294 -10.15 12.51 0.43
C VAL A 294 -11.07 13.62 0.95
N GLN A 295 -10.58 14.85 1.10
CA GLN A 295 -11.40 15.98 1.57
C GLN A 295 -12.56 16.30 0.61
N LYS A 296 -12.34 16.13 -0.70
CA LYS A 296 -13.39 16.30 -1.72
C LYS A 296 -14.34 15.10 -1.83
N GLY A 297 -14.12 14.04 -1.06
CA GLY A 297 -14.93 12.83 -1.10
C GLY A 297 -14.71 11.97 -2.35
N ALA A 298 -13.69 12.26 -3.16
CA ALA A 298 -13.31 11.43 -4.31
C ALA A 298 -12.68 10.10 -3.90
N LEU A 299 -11.98 10.10 -2.76
CA LEU A 299 -11.45 8.89 -2.13
C LEU A 299 -11.98 8.77 -0.71
N SER A 300 -12.32 7.57 -0.30
CA SER A 300 -12.63 7.19 1.08
C SER A 300 -11.65 6.11 1.56
N ILE A 301 -11.26 6.21 2.82
CA ILE A 301 -10.31 5.28 3.42
C ILE A 301 -11.07 4.24 4.23
N ALA A 302 -11.20 3.05 3.67
CA ALA A 302 -11.86 1.94 4.35
C ALA A 302 -10.89 1.26 5.32
N ILE A 303 -11.19 1.34 6.62
CA ILE A 303 -10.47 0.60 7.68
C ILE A 303 -11.40 -0.53 8.12
N SER A 304 -11.00 -1.78 7.83
CA SER A 304 -11.81 -2.95 8.13
C SER A 304 -11.63 -3.41 9.58
N ARG A 305 -10.45 -3.20 10.16
CA ARG A 305 -10.15 -3.66 11.51
C ARG A 305 -9.00 -2.91 12.16
N THR A 306 -9.08 -2.79 13.48
CA THR A 306 -8.01 -2.29 14.34
C THR A 306 -7.55 -3.40 15.27
N PHE A 307 -6.26 -3.42 15.61
CA PHE A 307 -5.65 -4.33 16.58
C PHE A 307 -4.81 -3.51 17.54
N ALA A 308 -4.64 -3.96 18.77
CA ALA A 308 -3.59 -3.43 19.62
C ALA A 308 -2.21 -3.71 19.00
N LEU A 309 -1.22 -2.86 19.24
CA LEU A 309 0.16 -3.08 18.74
C LEU A 309 0.70 -4.46 19.17
N SER A 310 0.41 -4.88 20.42
CA SER A 310 0.79 -6.20 20.95
C SER A 310 0.17 -7.37 20.16
N GLU A 311 -0.91 -7.15 19.41
CA GLU A 311 -1.61 -8.14 18.60
C GLU A 311 -1.12 -8.17 17.13
N ALA A 312 0.00 -7.53 16.81
CA ALA A 312 0.52 -7.45 15.44
C ALA A 312 0.68 -8.84 14.77
N ALA A 313 1.01 -9.89 15.52
CA ALA A 313 1.06 -11.24 14.99
C ALA A 313 -0.32 -11.74 14.53
N ALA A 314 -1.40 -11.43 15.25
CA ALA A 314 -2.76 -11.77 14.84
C ALA A 314 -3.18 -11.00 13.58
N ALA A 315 -2.83 -9.71 13.49
CA ALA A 315 -3.07 -8.88 12.32
C ALA A 315 -2.32 -9.43 11.08
N HIS A 316 -1.09 -9.92 11.24
CA HIS A 316 -0.35 -10.57 10.16
C HIS A 316 -0.97 -11.89 9.72
N ARG A 317 -1.49 -12.70 10.64
CA ARG A 317 -2.25 -13.91 10.25
C ARG A 317 -3.49 -13.58 9.44
N GLU A 318 -4.21 -12.51 9.80
CA GLU A 318 -5.42 -12.09 9.08
C GLU A 318 -5.11 -11.60 7.67
N ILE A 319 -4.09 -10.77 7.47
CA ILE A 319 -3.73 -10.29 6.13
C ILE A 319 -3.23 -11.44 5.24
N GLU A 320 -2.51 -12.39 5.81
CA GLU A 320 -2.02 -13.59 5.10
C GLU A 320 -3.15 -14.53 4.70
N ALA A 321 -4.19 -14.65 5.53
CA ALA A 321 -5.40 -15.41 5.20
C ALA A 321 -6.24 -14.75 4.08
N ARG A 322 -5.87 -13.54 3.64
CA ARG A 322 -6.59 -12.76 2.62
C ARG A 322 -8.07 -12.57 3.00
N GLY A 323 -8.37 -12.51 4.30
CA GLY A 323 -9.71 -12.29 4.83
C GLY A 323 -10.13 -10.82 4.79
N ASN A 324 -9.17 -9.92 4.94
CA ASN A 324 -9.40 -8.49 5.09
C ASN A 324 -9.92 -7.80 3.81
N THR A 325 -10.61 -6.70 4.02
CA THR A 325 -11.01 -5.72 3.01
C THR A 325 -10.44 -4.35 3.40
N GLY A 326 -10.14 -3.49 2.43
CA GLY A 326 -9.57 -2.17 2.76
C GLY A 326 -8.25 -2.28 3.53
N SER A 327 -8.10 -1.42 4.53
CA SER A 327 -6.89 -1.29 5.36
C SER A 327 -7.11 -1.83 6.76
N MET A 328 -6.03 -2.23 7.43
CA MET A 328 -5.98 -2.54 8.86
C MET A 328 -4.94 -1.65 9.52
N VAL A 329 -5.13 -1.34 10.81
CA VAL A 329 -4.22 -0.51 11.59
C VAL A 329 -3.92 -1.14 12.95
N LEU A 330 -2.71 -0.88 13.46
CA LEU A 330 -2.35 -1.14 14.85
C LEU A 330 -2.51 0.14 15.66
N ILE A 331 -2.95 -0.02 16.89
CA ILE A 331 -3.06 1.06 17.88
C ILE A 331 -2.04 0.76 18.97
N PRO A 332 -1.07 1.65 19.19
CA PRO A 332 -0.08 1.52 20.27
C PRO A 332 -0.67 1.48 21.66
#